data_79d039b591e6c7f899a7de9b2f160a69
#
_entry.id   79d039b591e6c7f899a7de9b2f160a69
#
_cell.length_a   1.000
_cell.length_b   1.000
_cell.length_c   1.000
_cell.angle_alpha   90.00
_cell.angle_beta   90.00
_cell.angle_gamma   90.00
#
_symmetry.space_group_name_H-M   'P 1'
#
loop_
_entity.id
_entity.type
_entity.pdbx_description
1 polymer ?
#
loop_
_entity_poly.entity_id
_entity_poly.type
_entity_poly.pdbx_seq_one_letter_code
_entity_poly.pdbx_strand_id
1 'polypeptide(L)'
;ELRLKTEDRFGEIICKEDIDSFPLHQLHAKKFYKGRSILVGDSAHTIHPLAGQGLNLGIADVKELSELLTSANRYGRALYDKEILRSYSKRREPESYKMIALMEAFKRGFGSENIWIKLGRSFAFDFANNTKALKQRLIKEAAGVI
;
A
#
# COMPACT_ATOMS: atom_id res chain seq x y z
N GLU A 1 -23.21 -15.72 -12.73
CA GLU A 1 -22.85 -15.16 -11.41
C GLU A 1 -22.48 -13.68 -11.49
N LEU A 2 -21.60 -13.23 -12.40
CA LEU A 2 -21.22 -11.81 -12.58
C LEU A 2 -22.44 -10.92 -12.87
N ARG A 3 -23.34 -11.38 -13.73
CA ARG A 3 -24.55 -10.65 -14.10
C ARG A 3 -25.46 -10.36 -12.88
N LEU A 4 -25.62 -11.37 -12.01
CA LEU A 4 -26.38 -11.23 -10.76
C LEU A 4 -25.73 -10.25 -9.79
N LYS A 5 -24.39 -10.29 -9.66
CA LYS A 5 -23.64 -9.39 -8.76
C LYS A 5 -23.54 -7.96 -9.25
N THR A 6 -23.70 -7.74 -10.55
CA THR A 6 -23.70 -6.40 -11.15
C THR A 6 -25.08 -5.83 -11.37
N GLU A 7 -26.15 -6.52 -10.90
CA GLU A 7 -27.54 -6.09 -11.05
C GLU A 7 -27.91 -5.74 -12.51
N ASP A 8 -27.33 -6.49 -13.47
CA ASP A 8 -27.48 -6.26 -14.91
C ASP A 8 -27.07 -4.85 -15.42
N ARG A 9 -26.35 -4.05 -14.62
CA ARG A 9 -25.97 -2.67 -14.99
C ARG A 9 -25.07 -2.57 -16.22
N PHE A 10 -24.37 -3.65 -16.56
CA PHE A 10 -23.44 -3.68 -17.70
C PHE A 10 -23.99 -4.44 -18.91
N GLY A 11 -25.25 -4.87 -18.87
CA GLY A 11 -25.85 -5.64 -19.96
C GLY A 11 -25.28 -7.05 -20.08
N GLU A 12 -25.17 -7.56 -21.30
CA GLU A 12 -24.66 -8.89 -21.55
C GLU A 12 -23.13 -8.94 -21.35
N ILE A 13 -22.69 -9.81 -20.43
CA ILE A 13 -21.27 -10.03 -20.13
C ILE A 13 -20.84 -11.29 -20.88
N ILE A 14 -19.96 -11.12 -21.86
CA ILE A 14 -19.36 -12.22 -22.64
C ILE A 14 -17.94 -12.45 -22.14
N CYS A 15 -17.69 -13.65 -21.61
CA CYS A 15 -16.33 -14.09 -21.29
C CYS A 15 -15.64 -14.53 -22.59
N LYS A 16 -14.54 -13.89 -22.95
CA LYS A 16 -13.75 -14.20 -24.15
C LYS A 16 -12.64 -15.23 -23.92
N GLU A 17 -12.22 -15.35 -22.67
CA GLU A 17 -11.11 -16.21 -22.25
C GLU A 17 -11.48 -16.95 -20.96
N ASP A 18 -10.72 -17.97 -20.60
CA ASP A 18 -10.87 -18.68 -19.35
C ASP A 18 -10.58 -17.74 -18.16
N ILE A 19 -11.32 -17.96 -17.07
CA ILE A 19 -11.16 -17.17 -15.85
C ILE A 19 -10.08 -17.82 -14.99
N ASP A 20 -8.96 -17.15 -14.88
CA ASP A 20 -7.91 -17.51 -13.94
C ASP A 20 -8.18 -16.95 -12.55
N SER A 21 -7.86 -17.72 -11.52
CA SER A 21 -7.92 -17.27 -10.14
C SER A 21 -6.60 -17.56 -9.43
N PHE A 22 -6.10 -16.57 -8.71
CA PHE A 22 -4.92 -16.72 -7.86
C PHE A 22 -5.19 -16.13 -6.48
N PRO A 23 -4.67 -16.78 -5.42
CA PRO A 23 -4.88 -16.29 -4.07
C PRO A 23 -4.13 -14.97 -3.85
N LEU A 24 -4.80 -14.03 -3.22
CA LEU A 24 -4.17 -12.77 -2.80
C LEU A 24 -3.41 -13.01 -1.49
N HIS A 25 -2.10 -12.88 -1.57
CA HIS A 25 -1.22 -13.01 -0.41
C HIS A 25 -0.74 -11.63 0.06
N GLN A 26 -0.65 -11.47 1.37
CA GLN A 26 0.07 -10.36 1.97
C GLN A 26 1.45 -10.85 2.38
N LEU A 27 2.49 -10.13 1.95
CA LEU A 27 3.86 -10.48 2.25
C LEU A 27 4.63 -9.22 2.67
N HIS A 28 5.49 -9.37 3.67
CA HIS A 28 6.42 -8.32 4.06
C HIS A 28 7.78 -8.95 4.36
N ALA A 29 8.78 -8.51 3.66
CA ALA A 29 10.15 -8.97 3.89
C ALA A 29 10.67 -8.46 5.24
N LYS A 30 11.32 -9.31 6.00
CA LYS A 30 11.91 -8.95 7.31
C LYS A 30 12.98 -7.87 7.21
N LYS A 31 13.63 -7.75 6.06
CA LYS A 31 14.63 -6.74 5.74
C LYS A 31 14.55 -6.42 4.25
N PHE A 32 14.69 -5.16 3.89
CA PHE A 32 14.65 -4.72 2.50
C PHE A 32 16.01 -4.76 1.80
N TYR A 33 17.09 -5.13 2.51
CA TYR A 33 18.37 -5.36 1.89
C TYR A 33 19.12 -6.54 2.53
N LYS A 34 19.98 -7.19 1.75
CA LYS A 34 20.92 -8.20 2.22
C LYS A 34 22.16 -8.19 1.33
N GLY A 35 23.34 -8.00 1.94
CA GLY A 35 24.59 -7.88 1.19
C GLY A 35 24.56 -6.68 0.25
N ARG A 36 24.53 -6.93 -1.07
CA ARG A 36 24.43 -5.92 -2.14
C ARG A 36 23.08 -5.93 -2.84
N SER A 37 22.14 -6.76 -2.39
CA SER A 37 20.79 -6.87 -2.96
C SER A 37 19.83 -6.02 -2.16
N ILE A 38 18.87 -5.40 -2.86
CA ILE A 38 17.80 -4.59 -2.29
C ILE A 38 16.47 -5.05 -2.84
N LEU A 39 15.43 -5.01 -2.02
CA LEU A 39 14.06 -5.31 -2.42
C LEU A 39 13.28 -4.01 -2.59
N VAL A 40 12.44 -3.95 -3.63
CA VAL A 40 11.66 -2.78 -4.00
C VAL A 40 10.25 -3.22 -4.43
N GLY A 41 9.22 -2.49 -4.04
CA GLY A 41 7.84 -2.78 -4.42
C GLY A 41 7.38 -4.14 -3.89
N ASP A 42 6.64 -4.89 -4.70
CA ASP A 42 6.03 -6.16 -4.31
C ASP A 42 7.04 -7.24 -3.86
N SER A 43 8.30 -7.13 -4.29
CA SER A 43 9.37 -8.01 -3.78
C SER A 43 9.72 -7.74 -2.32
N ALA A 44 9.49 -6.53 -1.83
CA ALA A 44 9.70 -6.13 -0.44
C ALA A 44 8.42 -6.25 0.40
N HIS A 45 7.28 -5.87 -0.19
CA HIS A 45 5.99 -5.81 0.49
C HIS A 45 4.83 -5.97 -0.51
N THR A 46 4.10 -7.04 -0.40
CA THR A 46 2.84 -7.22 -1.11
C THR A 46 1.71 -6.91 -0.14
N ILE A 47 0.96 -5.85 -0.39
CA ILE A 47 -0.17 -5.45 0.45
C ILE A 47 -1.50 -5.89 -0.17
N HIS A 48 -2.51 -6.10 0.68
CA HIS A 48 -3.84 -6.46 0.20
C HIS A 48 -4.41 -5.34 -0.68
N PRO A 49 -4.96 -5.65 -1.88
CA PRO A 49 -5.35 -4.65 -2.90
C PRO A 49 -6.59 -3.82 -2.56
N LEU A 50 -7.04 -3.79 -1.31
CA LEU A 50 -8.24 -3.08 -0.85
C LEU A 50 -8.31 -1.60 -1.27
N ALA A 51 -7.17 -0.93 -1.35
CA ALA A 51 -7.11 0.50 -1.67
C ALA A 51 -6.25 0.81 -2.92
N GLY A 52 -5.77 -0.21 -3.65
CA GLY A 52 -4.92 0.00 -4.82
C GLY A 52 -3.56 0.65 -4.51
N GLN A 53 -3.12 0.65 -3.25
CA GLN A 53 -1.93 1.39 -2.79
C GLN A 53 -0.59 0.69 -3.05
N GLY A 54 -0.58 -0.57 -3.52
CA GLY A 54 0.64 -1.34 -3.76
C GLY A 54 1.59 -0.62 -4.73
N LEU A 55 1.07 -0.17 -5.86
CA LEU A 55 1.86 0.58 -6.85
C LEU A 55 2.42 1.89 -6.28
N ASN A 56 1.63 2.65 -5.54
CA ASN A 56 2.06 3.91 -4.95
C ASN A 56 3.20 3.70 -3.95
N LEU A 57 3.12 2.65 -3.15
CA LEU A 57 4.16 2.28 -2.19
C LEU A 57 5.45 1.86 -2.91
N GLY A 58 5.35 1.09 -3.99
CA GLY A 58 6.48 0.71 -4.83
C GLY A 58 7.13 1.91 -5.54
N ILE A 59 6.34 2.86 -6.03
CA ILE A 59 6.86 4.12 -6.62
C ILE A 59 7.61 4.94 -5.57
N ALA A 60 7.09 5.01 -4.35
CA ALA A 60 7.78 5.69 -3.24
C ALA A 60 9.11 5.01 -2.87
N ASP A 61 9.19 3.68 -2.97
CA ASP A 61 10.45 2.95 -2.79
C ASP A 61 11.48 3.33 -3.85
N VAL A 62 11.06 3.36 -5.13
CA VAL A 62 11.94 3.73 -6.25
C VAL A 62 12.44 5.17 -6.10
N LYS A 63 11.55 6.09 -5.74
CA LYS A 63 11.89 7.49 -5.49
C LYS A 63 12.96 7.62 -4.40
N GLU A 64 12.72 7.04 -3.23
CA GLU A 64 13.66 7.08 -2.10
C GLU A 64 15.01 6.48 -2.46
N LEU A 65 15.01 5.31 -3.11
CA LEU A 65 16.23 4.64 -3.54
C LEU A 65 16.99 5.50 -4.56
N SER A 66 16.30 6.06 -5.54
CA SER A 66 16.88 6.94 -6.56
C SER A 66 17.55 8.17 -5.95
N GLU A 67 16.89 8.83 -5.00
CA GLU A 67 17.43 9.99 -4.29
C GLU A 67 18.72 9.63 -3.51
N LEU A 68 18.71 8.51 -2.80
CA LEU A 68 19.87 8.03 -2.05
C LEU A 68 21.06 7.68 -2.97
N LEU A 69 20.80 6.97 -4.08
CA LEU A 69 21.84 6.60 -5.03
C LEU A 69 22.39 7.81 -5.79
N THR A 70 21.54 8.75 -6.18
CA THR A 70 21.94 10.01 -6.84
C THR A 70 22.81 10.84 -5.91
N SER A 71 22.44 10.96 -4.65
CA SER A 71 23.24 11.64 -3.64
C SER A 71 24.58 10.96 -3.45
N ALA A 72 24.60 9.62 -3.31
CA ALA A 72 25.83 8.86 -3.15
C ALA A 72 26.79 9.07 -4.34
N ASN A 73 26.29 8.98 -5.56
CA ASN A 73 27.06 9.20 -6.77
C ASN A 73 27.65 10.63 -6.83
N ARG A 74 26.88 11.63 -6.44
CA ARG A 74 27.35 13.03 -6.40
C ARG A 74 28.53 13.23 -5.45
N TYR A 75 28.58 12.48 -4.35
CA TYR A 75 29.67 12.53 -3.37
C TYR A 75 30.75 11.45 -3.59
N GLY A 76 30.76 10.80 -4.75
CA GLY A 76 31.76 9.77 -5.09
C GLY A 76 31.70 8.51 -4.21
N ARG A 77 30.56 8.26 -3.55
CA ARG A 77 30.37 7.05 -2.72
C ARG A 77 29.98 5.86 -3.59
N ALA A 78 30.41 4.68 -3.20
CA ALA A 78 30.02 3.45 -3.87
C ALA A 78 28.51 3.20 -3.72
N LEU A 79 27.81 2.92 -4.84
CA LEU A 79 26.37 2.71 -4.84
C LEU A 79 25.93 1.50 -4.00
N TYR A 80 26.82 0.55 -3.75
CA TYR A 80 26.61 -0.61 -2.89
C TYR A 80 27.03 -0.40 -1.43
N ASP A 81 27.27 0.85 -1.02
CA ASP A 81 27.62 1.19 0.36
C ASP A 81 26.49 0.75 1.31
N LYS A 82 26.86 -0.01 2.33
CA LYS A 82 25.92 -0.57 3.31
C LYS A 82 25.10 0.51 4.02
N GLU A 83 25.65 1.71 4.20
CA GLU A 83 24.92 2.80 4.84
C GLU A 83 23.77 3.31 3.95
N ILE A 84 23.95 3.33 2.63
CA ILE A 84 22.91 3.72 1.68
C ILE A 84 21.78 2.70 1.75
N LEU A 85 22.11 1.41 1.64
CA LEU A 85 21.13 0.32 1.69
C LEU A 85 20.41 0.27 3.04
N ARG A 86 21.14 0.50 4.13
CA ARG A 86 20.56 0.59 5.47
C ARG A 86 19.64 1.80 5.62
N SER A 87 20.01 2.95 5.06
CA SER A 87 19.20 4.17 5.10
C SER A 87 17.89 3.99 4.35
N TYR A 88 17.91 3.37 3.18
CA TYR A 88 16.72 2.98 2.43
C TYR A 88 15.81 2.08 3.27
N SER A 89 16.33 0.98 3.76
CA SER A 89 15.59 0.02 4.59
C SER A 89 14.97 0.69 5.82
N LYS A 90 15.75 1.52 6.54
CA LYS A 90 15.28 2.24 7.72
C LYS A 90 14.14 3.21 7.44
N ARG A 91 14.09 3.78 6.24
CA ARG A 91 13.02 4.72 5.85
C ARG A 91 11.79 3.99 5.30
N ARG A 92 12.00 2.94 4.50
CA ARG A 92 10.91 2.28 3.78
C ARG A 92 10.21 1.16 4.56
N GLU A 93 10.93 0.40 5.39
CA GLU A 93 10.34 -0.65 6.22
C GLU A 93 9.20 -0.12 7.12
N PRO A 94 9.37 0.98 7.90
CA PRO A 94 8.29 1.49 8.73
C PRO A 94 7.09 2.00 7.94
N GLU A 95 7.30 2.61 6.76
CA GLU A 95 6.21 3.11 5.93
C GLU A 95 5.35 1.98 5.36
N SER A 96 5.98 0.90 4.91
CA SER A 96 5.24 -0.28 4.45
C SER A 96 4.50 -0.97 5.60
N TYR A 97 5.07 -1.07 6.79
CA TYR A 97 4.38 -1.58 7.98
C TYR A 97 3.15 -0.74 8.34
N LYS A 98 3.26 0.58 8.32
CA LYS A 98 2.11 1.47 8.57
C LYS A 98 0.98 1.21 7.57
N MET A 99 1.32 1.06 6.29
CA MET A 99 0.33 0.79 5.26
C MET A 99 -0.34 -0.57 5.45
N ILE A 100 0.44 -1.60 5.77
CA ILE A 100 -0.09 -2.94 6.08
C ILE A 100 -1.02 -2.90 7.29
N ALA A 101 -0.61 -2.23 8.36
CA ALA A 101 -1.42 -2.10 9.57
C ALA A 101 -2.73 -1.34 9.30
N LEU A 102 -2.67 -0.30 8.46
CA LEU A 102 -3.84 0.45 8.04
C LEU A 102 -4.81 -0.42 7.23
N MET A 103 -4.31 -1.19 6.25
CA MET A 103 -5.14 -2.10 5.46
C MET A 103 -5.77 -3.20 6.31
N GLU A 104 -5.02 -3.75 7.26
CA GLU A 104 -5.57 -4.75 8.20
C GLU A 104 -6.64 -4.15 9.12
N ALA A 105 -6.44 -2.92 9.60
CA ALA A 105 -7.43 -2.20 10.38
C ALA A 105 -8.72 -1.95 9.57
N PHE A 106 -8.59 -1.55 8.31
CA PHE A 106 -9.74 -1.41 7.39
C PHE A 106 -10.45 -2.76 7.20
N LYS A 107 -9.71 -3.82 6.86
CA LYS A 107 -10.28 -5.15 6.66
C LYS A 107 -11.07 -5.62 7.88
N ARG A 108 -10.52 -5.49 9.07
CA ARG A 108 -11.20 -5.86 10.32
C ARG A 108 -12.38 -4.94 10.62
N GLY A 109 -12.21 -3.64 10.46
CA GLY A 109 -13.25 -2.66 10.73
C GLY A 109 -14.47 -2.81 9.80
N PHE A 110 -14.24 -3.11 8.52
CA PHE A 110 -15.31 -3.27 7.53
C PHE A 110 -15.87 -4.69 7.47
N GLY A 111 -15.06 -5.70 7.76
CA GLY A 111 -15.49 -7.10 7.76
C GLY A 111 -16.20 -7.54 9.04
N SER A 112 -16.23 -6.70 10.08
CA SER A 112 -16.83 -7.07 11.36
C SER A 112 -18.34 -6.87 11.37
N GLU A 113 -19.07 -7.91 11.79
CA GLU A 113 -20.51 -7.88 12.06
C GLU A 113 -20.86 -7.28 13.43
N ASN A 114 -19.85 -7.03 14.29
CA ASN A 114 -20.06 -6.51 15.62
C ASN A 114 -20.67 -5.10 15.60
N ILE A 115 -21.80 -4.91 16.31
CA ILE A 115 -22.56 -3.66 16.34
C ILE A 115 -21.72 -2.47 16.84
N TRP A 116 -20.86 -2.71 17.81
CA TRP A 116 -20.00 -1.66 18.40
C TRP A 116 -18.94 -1.17 17.41
N ILE A 117 -18.42 -2.09 16.57
CA ILE A 117 -17.48 -1.73 15.50
C ILE A 117 -18.20 -0.97 14.40
N LYS A 118 -19.42 -1.37 14.05
CA LYS A 118 -20.27 -0.66 13.07
C LYS A 118 -20.55 0.77 13.52
N LEU A 119 -20.97 0.96 14.79
CA LEU A 119 -21.22 2.27 15.35
C LEU A 119 -19.94 3.13 15.44
N GLY A 120 -18.84 2.58 15.92
CA GLY A 120 -17.54 3.27 15.99
C GLY A 120 -17.07 3.72 14.61
N ARG A 121 -17.24 2.89 13.59
CA ARG A 121 -16.95 3.22 12.19
C ARG A 121 -17.77 4.40 11.68
N SER A 122 -19.11 4.37 11.88
CA SER A 122 -19.98 5.46 11.48
C SER A 122 -19.58 6.78 12.13
N PHE A 123 -19.34 6.75 13.44
CA PHE A 123 -18.88 7.93 14.18
C PHE A 123 -17.52 8.45 13.68
N ALA A 124 -16.56 7.56 13.41
CA ALA A 124 -15.25 7.95 12.87
C ALA A 124 -15.36 8.58 11.47
N PHE A 125 -16.24 8.07 10.61
CA PHE A 125 -16.50 8.65 9.30
C PHE A 125 -17.16 10.03 9.40
N ASP A 126 -18.18 10.17 10.24
CA ASP A 126 -18.84 11.46 10.45
C ASP A 126 -17.87 12.49 11.01
N PHE A 127 -17.02 12.11 11.96
CA PHE A 127 -15.99 12.97 12.50
C PHE A 127 -14.97 13.37 11.43
N ALA A 128 -14.47 12.42 10.65
CA ALA A 128 -13.51 12.69 9.57
C ALA A 128 -14.13 13.58 8.48
N ASN A 129 -15.39 13.35 8.13
CA ASN A 129 -16.09 14.14 7.10
C ASN A 129 -16.36 15.57 7.55
N ASN A 130 -16.67 15.77 8.83
CA ASN A 130 -16.96 17.08 9.41
C ASN A 130 -15.67 17.87 9.76
N THR A 131 -14.52 17.21 9.84
CA THR A 131 -13.23 17.85 10.14
C THR A 131 -12.45 18.12 8.85
N LYS A 132 -12.61 19.32 8.28
CA LYS A 132 -12.04 19.72 6.98
C LYS A 132 -10.53 19.45 6.86
N ALA A 133 -9.77 19.76 7.91
CA ALA A 133 -8.31 19.54 7.93
C ALA A 133 -7.96 18.04 7.88
N LEU A 134 -8.66 17.20 8.64
CA LEU A 134 -8.47 15.75 8.65
C LEU A 134 -8.83 15.14 7.30
N LYS A 135 -9.97 15.53 6.74
CA LYS A 135 -10.43 15.08 5.42
C LYS A 135 -9.40 15.40 4.33
N GLN A 136 -8.89 16.62 4.30
CA GLN A 136 -7.87 17.02 3.32
C GLN A 136 -6.57 16.23 3.48
N ARG A 137 -6.14 15.97 4.71
CA ARG A 137 -4.95 15.17 4.99
C ARG A 137 -5.13 13.72 4.52
N LEU A 138 -6.26 13.09 4.84
CA LEU A 138 -6.56 11.73 4.39
C LEU A 138 -6.63 11.63 2.86
N ILE A 139 -7.22 12.63 2.18
CA ILE A 139 -7.27 12.67 0.70
C ILE A 139 -5.85 12.77 0.12
N LYS A 140 -4.99 13.64 0.64
CA LYS A 140 -3.60 13.77 0.17
C LYS A 140 -2.81 12.48 0.37
N GLU A 141 -2.94 11.86 1.53
CA GLU A 141 -2.26 10.59 1.84
C GLU A 141 -2.77 9.45 0.94
N ALA A 142 -4.07 9.37 0.69
CA ALA A 142 -4.65 8.40 -0.23
C ALA A 142 -4.24 8.64 -1.70
N ALA A 143 -4.02 9.89 -2.08
CA ALA A 143 -3.57 10.27 -3.42
C ALA A 143 -2.05 10.10 -3.62
N GLY A 144 -1.29 9.73 -2.56
CA GLY A 144 0.16 9.64 -2.63
C GLY A 144 0.88 10.97 -2.84
N VAL A 145 0.18 12.09 -2.58
CA VAL A 145 0.72 13.44 -2.65
C VAL A 145 1.21 13.83 -1.27
N ILE A 146 2.49 13.55 -1.01
CA ILE A 146 3.21 13.99 0.20
C ILE A 146 4.18 15.09 -0.17
#